data_405aa55b40161cc9e8885da15e479e36
#
_entry.id   405aa55b40161cc9e8885da15e479e36
#
_cell.length_a   1.000
_cell.length_b   1.000
_cell.length_c   1.000
_cell.angle_alpha   90.00
_cell.angle_beta   90.00
_cell.angle_gamma   90.00
#
_symmetry.space_group_name_H-M   'P 1'
#
loop_
_entity.id
_entity.type
_entity.pdbx_description
1 polymer ?
#
loop_
_entity_poly.entity_id
_entity_poly.type
_entity_poly.pdbx_seq_one_letter_code
_entity_poly.pdbx_strand_id
1 'polypeptide(L)'
;MTARPAPAVADTDRVLVQRRTVGVLSGSVALAGLGVTVGITVGGLLARDVAGTDSASGLGQTAGVLGAAVLAVPLARISDRAGRRAGLAAGYAVAVLGALVAVVAAALSSLPLLLIGLFAFGAATACGLQARYAAADLAVPERRGRDLSLVVWATTIGSVLGPNLAGPGADLGASLGLPALGGAFAVSAVVFGVVAIGVVALLRPDPLLLARRLGSGGAGGRQRGATGAAVRAVWASQGGRLGLTSVVVSHSVMVGVMVMTPVHMGHAGGSPGATLRIIGLVISVHVAGMYFFSPLIGWLADRLGRRATVAVGGGLLLAAAALAGTASPGAAVQLGAGLLLLGLGWSCGLIAGSTLVTESVGADLRPTAQGATDLLMGLGAALAGVVGGPLLALGGFGLVSAVSAALVLPLAVVWLSGYPGRRVSGRGSA
;
A
#
# COMPACT_ATOMS: atom_id res chain seq x y z
N MET A 1 50.71 -23.39 -8.57
CA MET A 1 50.37 -21.98 -8.36
C MET A 1 48.94 -21.96 -7.76
N THR A 2 48.85 -21.92 -6.45
CA THR A 2 47.57 -21.83 -5.73
C THR A 2 47.12 -20.38 -5.74
N ALA A 3 45.99 -20.12 -6.38
CA ALA A 3 45.38 -18.80 -6.40
C ALA A 3 45.11 -18.34 -4.94
N ARG A 4 45.73 -17.26 -4.51
CA ARG A 4 45.39 -16.57 -3.26
C ARG A 4 43.91 -16.17 -3.34
N PRO A 5 43.07 -16.53 -2.35
CA PRO A 5 41.73 -15.99 -2.27
C PRO A 5 41.84 -14.46 -2.16
N ALA A 6 41.02 -13.75 -2.95
CA ALA A 6 40.86 -12.31 -2.83
C ALA A 6 40.58 -11.96 -1.39
N PRO A 7 41.12 -10.82 -0.84
CA PRO A 7 40.89 -10.44 0.54
C PRO A 7 39.37 -10.31 0.77
N ALA A 8 38.87 -11.14 1.66
CA ALA A 8 37.50 -11.01 2.16
C ALA A 8 37.37 -9.56 2.64
N VAL A 9 36.48 -8.78 2.01
CA VAL A 9 35.94 -7.57 2.66
C VAL A 9 35.48 -8.11 4.01
N ALA A 10 36.11 -7.65 5.08
CA ALA A 10 35.92 -8.23 6.39
C ALA A 10 34.42 -8.28 6.66
N ASP A 11 33.87 -9.37 7.21
CA ASP A 11 32.43 -9.53 7.51
C ASP A 11 31.89 -8.32 8.30
N THR A 12 32.77 -7.66 9.04
CA THR A 12 32.52 -6.42 9.75
C THR A 12 32.12 -5.25 8.82
N ASP A 13 32.80 -5.06 7.68
CA ASP A 13 32.51 -3.98 6.74
C ASP A 13 31.17 -4.22 6.04
N ARG A 14 30.88 -5.46 5.69
CA ARG A 14 29.58 -5.84 5.13
C ARG A 14 28.44 -5.56 6.11
N VAL A 15 28.59 -5.87 7.40
CA VAL A 15 27.59 -5.62 8.44
C VAL A 15 27.36 -4.12 8.63
N LEU A 16 28.41 -3.32 8.64
CA LEU A 16 28.28 -1.86 8.76
C LEU A 16 27.58 -1.24 7.55
N VAL A 17 27.94 -1.64 6.34
CA VAL A 17 27.27 -1.20 5.11
C VAL A 17 25.80 -1.60 5.12
N GLN A 18 25.50 -2.85 5.52
CA GLN A 18 24.12 -3.33 5.60
C GLN A 18 23.28 -2.52 6.61
N ARG A 19 23.80 -2.25 7.82
CA ARG A 19 23.11 -1.43 8.82
C ARG A 19 22.83 -0.02 8.30
N ARG A 20 23.82 0.62 7.65
CA ARG A 20 23.64 1.93 7.01
C ARG A 20 22.59 1.86 5.89
N THR A 21 22.65 0.86 5.03
CA THR A 21 21.68 0.65 3.95
C THR A 21 20.25 0.55 4.50
N VAL A 22 20.03 -0.28 5.51
CA VAL A 22 18.71 -0.44 6.15
C VAL A 22 18.25 0.88 6.77
N GLY A 23 19.13 1.61 7.47
CA GLY A 23 18.81 2.91 8.06
C GLY A 23 18.41 3.96 7.01
N VAL A 24 19.15 4.07 5.90
CA VAL A 24 18.85 4.99 4.80
C VAL A 24 17.55 4.62 4.11
N LEU A 25 17.32 3.34 3.83
CA LEU A 25 16.08 2.88 3.21
C LEU A 25 14.87 3.08 4.13
N SER A 26 14.99 2.78 5.43
CA SER A 26 13.93 3.02 6.42
C SER A 26 13.58 4.51 6.52
N GLY A 27 14.56 5.39 6.60
CA GLY A 27 14.35 6.84 6.59
C GLY A 27 13.70 7.32 5.30
N SER A 28 14.16 6.81 4.14
CA SER A 28 13.62 7.15 2.83
C SER A 28 12.15 6.74 2.70
N VAL A 29 11.79 5.53 3.14
CA VAL A 29 10.42 5.01 3.05
C VAL A 29 9.49 5.70 4.05
N ALA A 30 9.98 6.01 5.26
CA ALA A 30 9.22 6.78 6.25
C ALA A 30 8.88 8.18 5.73
N LEU A 31 9.87 8.90 5.20
CA LEU A 31 9.67 10.23 4.62
C LEU A 31 8.78 10.17 3.36
N ALA A 32 9.06 9.23 2.43
CA ALA A 32 8.23 9.08 1.24
C ALA A 32 6.77 8.74 1.58
N GLY A 33 6.55 7.96 2.65
CA GLY A 33 5.22 7.65 3.18
C GLY A 33 4.42 8.90 3.54
N LEU A 34 5.06 9.95 4.08
CA LEU A 34 4.42 11.25 4.32
C LEU A 34 3.84 11.82 3.01
N GLY A 35 4.66 11.93 1.97
CA GLY A 35 4.22 12.48 0.69
C GLY A 35 3.15 11.65 0.00
N VAL A 36 3.30 10.32 0.01
CA VAL A 36 2.33 9.40 -0.61
C VAL A 36 0.95 9.53 0.04
N THR A 37 0.88 9.53 1.36
CA THR A 37 -0.40 9.54 2.07
C THR A 37 -1.07 10.91 2.06
N VAL A 38 -0.31 12.01 1.98
CA VAL A 38 -0.87 13.33 1.63
C VAL A 38 -1.60 13.27 0.30
N GLY A 39 -0.94 12.75 -0.76
CA GLY A 39 -1.54 12.61 -2.08
C GLY A 39 -2.78 11.71 -2.09
N ILE A 40 -2.78 10.61 -1.35
CA ILE A 40 -3.96 9.74 -1.20
C ILE A 40 -5.11 10.51 -0.53
N THR A 41 -4.82 11.29 0.52
CA THR A 41 -5.82 12.04 1.27
C THR A 41 -6.52 13.10 0.42
N VAL A 42 -5.77 13.82 -0.43
CA VAL A 42 -6.31 14.95 -1.21
C VAL A 42 -6.57 14.63 -2.67
N GLY A 43 -6.05 13.51 -3.20
CA GLY A 43 -6.11 13.20 -4.63
C GLY A 43 -7.54 13.05 -5.16
N GLY A 44 -8.41 12.38 -4.40
CA GLY A 44 -9.83 12.25 -4.74
C GLY A 44 -10.59 13.57 -4.65
N LEU A 45 -10.31 14.38 -3.61
CA LEU A 45 -10.88 15.71 -3.46
C LEU A 45 -10.49 16.63 -4.62
N LEU A 46 -9.20 16.64 -4.99
CA LEU A 46 -8.72 17.44 -6.10
C LEU A 46 -9.32 16.99 -7.44
N ALA A 47 -9.44 15.69 -7.67
CA ALA A 47 -10.09 15.17 -8.88
C ALA A 47 -11.56 15.60 -8.97
N ARG A 48 -12.29 15.57 -7.86
CA ARG A 48 -13.67 16.08 -7.76
C ARG A 48 -13.74 17.57 -8.08
N ASP A 49 -12.89 18.37 -7.41
CA ASP A 49 -12.91 19.82 -7.58
C ASP A 49 -12.58 20.25 -9.02
N VAL A 50 -11.59 19.61 -9.64
CA VAL A 50 -11.18 19.89 -11.02
C VAL A 50 -12.22 19.44 -12.06
N ALA A 51 -12.89 18.29 -11.79
CA ALA A 51 -13.92 17.76 -12.71
C ALA A 51 -15.32 18.32 -12.45
N GLY A 52 -15.57 18.95 -11.30
CA GLY A 52 -16.89 19.43 -10.90
C GLY A 52 -17.89 18.32 -10.57
N THR A 53 -17.42 17.07 -10.35
CA THR A 53 -18.29 15.92 -10.10
C THR A 53 -17.63 14.89 -9.16
N ASP A 54 -18.42 14.32 -8.25
CA ASP A 54 -17.98 13.26 -7.33
C ASP A 54 -17.54 11.98 -8.05
N SER A 55 -18.08 11.72 -9.25
CA SER A 55 -17.73 10.53 -10.03
C SER A 55 -16.25 10.50 -10.45
N ALA A 56 -15.59 11.65 -10.53
CA ALA A 56 -14.17 11.73 -10.85
C ALA A 56 -13.25 11.41 -9.66
N SER A 57 -13.76 11.41 -8.43
CA SER A 57 -12.94 11.29 -7.20
C SER A 57 -12.11 10.01 -7.15
N GLY A 58 -12.66 8.90 -7.61
CA GLY A 58 -11.95 7.60 -7.64
C GLY A 58 -10.86 7.50 -8.70
N LEU A 59 -10.91 8.32 -9.75
CA LEU A 59 -9.94 8.30 -10.85
C LEU A 59 -8.53 8.68 -10.37
N GLY A 60 -8.44 9.59 -9.39
CA GLY A 60 -7.16 10.00 -8.82
C GLY A 60 -6.41 8.84 -8.18
N GLN A 61 -7.09 8.05 -7.34
CA GLN A 61 -6.52 6.87 -6.72
C GLN A 61 -6.14 5.80 -7.75
N THR A 62 -7.02 5.56 -8.71
CA THR A 62 -6.77 4.60 -9.79
C THR A 62 -5.55 4.96 -10.61
N ALA A 63 -5.38 6.23 -10.99
CA ALA A 63 -4.21 6.71 -11.71
C ALA A 63 -2.92 6.45 -10.93
N GLY A 64 -2.91 6.74 -9.61
CA GLY A 64 -1.76 6.48 -8.75
C GLY A 64 -1.40 5.00 -8.64
N VAL A 65 -2.39 4.12 -8.47
CA VAL A 65 -2.19 2.66 -8.39
C VAL A 65 -1.67 2.11 -9.71
N LEU A 66 -2.25 2.52 -10.85
CA LEU A 66 -1.78 2.12 -12.17
C LEU A 66 -0.36 2.63 -12.44
N GLY A 67 -0.07 3.87 -12.04
CA GLY A 67 1.26 4.44 -12.13
C GLY A 67 2.29 3.63 -11.34
N ALA A 68 1.98 3.27 -10.10
CA ALA A 68 2.84 2.42 -9.29
C ALA A 68 3.12 1.07 -9.97
N ALA A 69 2.09 0.42 -10.50
CA ALA A 69 2.22 -0.88 -11.15
C ALA A 69 3.04 -0.82 -12.45
N VAL A 70 2.75 0.15 -13.31
CA VAL A 70 3.40 0.31 -14.63
C VAL A 70 4.85 0.77 -14.47
N LEU A 71 5.10 1.77 -13.60
CA LEU A 71 6.44 2.33 -13.41
C LEU A 71 7.36 1.41 -12.61
N ALA A 72 6.83 0.45 -11.85
CA ALA A 72 7.66 -0.54 -11.15
C ALA A 72 8.60 -1.31 -12.07
N VAL A 73 8.17 -1.62 -13.30
CA VAL A 73 8.97 -2.41 -14.27
C VAL A 73 10.17 -1.60 -14.80
N PRO A 74 10.03 -0.39 -15.37
CA PRO A 74 11.17 0.37 -15.83
C PRO A 74 12.11 0.76 -14.69
N LEU A 75 11.59 1.10 -13.49
CA LEU A 75 12.41 1.42 -12.33
C LEU A 75 13.22 0.20 -11.84
N ALA A 76 12.63 -1.00 -11.88
CA ALA A 76 13.37 -2.23 -11.59
C ALA A 76 14.49 -2.47 -12.61
N ARG A 77 14.25 -2.21 -13.91
CA ARG A 77 15.29 -2.33 -14.95
C ARG A 77 16.43 -1.34 -14.75
N ILE A 78 16.13 -0.10 -14.32
CA ILE A 78 17.17 0.89 -13.97
C ILE A 78 17.96 0.39 -12.75
N SER A 79 17.28 -0.11 -11.72
CA SER A 79 17.91 -0.71 -10.54
C SER A 79 18.83 -1.87 -10.90
N ASP A 80 18.39 -2.75 -11.81
CA ASP A 80 19.18 -3.90 -12.25
C ASP A 80 20.43 -3.50 -13.05
N ARG A 81 20.37 -2.44 -13.85
CA ARG A 81 21.48 -1.98 -14.69
C ARG A 81 22.46 -1.07 -13.95
N ALA A 82 21.92 -0.12 -13.17
CA ALA A 82 22.69 0.98 -12.58
C ALA A 82 22.73 0.96 -11.05
N GLY A 83 22.13 -0.05 -10.41
CA GLY A 83 22.07 -0.19 -8.96
C GLY A 83 20.79 0.35 -8.34
N ARG A 84 20.53 -0.03 -7.07
CA ARG A 84 19.34 0.37 -6.30
C ARG A 84 19.24 1.88 -6.13
N ARG A 85 20.37 2.54 -5.90
CA ARG A 85 20.46 3.99 -5.78
C ARG A 85 19.90 4.71 -7.00
N ALA A 86 20.30 4.27 -8.20
CA ALA A 86 19.85 4.89 -9.46
C ALA A 86 18.35 4.66 -9.68
N GLY A 87 17.85 3.44 -9.46
CA GLY A 87 16.44 3.13 -9.63
C GLY A 87 15.53 3.87 -8.67
N LEU A 88 15.88 3.92 -7.37
CA LEU A 88 15.11 4.63 -6.36
C LEU A 88 15.15 6.15 -6.60
N ALA A 89 16.32 6.72 -6.91
CA ALA A 89 16.45 8.16 -7.22
C ALA A 89 15.61 8.55 -8.45
N ALA A 90 15.64 7.76 -9.52
CA ALA A 90 14.83 7.98 -10.71
C ALA A 90 13.33 7.91 -10.38
N GLY A 91 12.90 6.94 -9.58
CA GLY A 91 11.50 6.80 -9.20
C GLY A 91 11.00 7.97 -8.34
N TYR A 92 11.78 8.41 -7.37
CA TYR A 92 11.42 9.60 -6.58
C TYR A 92 11.47 10.88 -7.41
N ALA A 93 12.38 11.02 -8.38
CA ALA A 93 12.39 12.15 -9.31
C ALA A 93 11.12 12.17 -10.18
N VAL A 94 10.68 11.02 -10.69
CA VAL A 94 9.39 10.89 -11.40
C VAL A 94 8.22 11.26 -10.51
N ALA A 95 8.26 10.87 -9.22
CA ALA A 95 7.21 11.23 -8.25
C ALA A 95 7.19 12.75 -7.96
N VAL A 96 8.35 13.40 -7.87
CA VAL A 96 8.45 14.88 -7.79
C VAL A 96 7.77 15.54 -8.99
N LEU A 97 8.11 15.10 -10.20
CA LEU A 97 7.50 15.62 -11.42
C LEU A 97 5.99 15.39 -11.41
N GLY A 98 5.54 14.21 -10.99
CA GLY A 98 4.11 13.89 -10.84
C GLY A 98 3.39 14.82 -9.87
N ALA A 99 4.00 15.10 -8.72
CA ALA A 99 3.45 16.02 -7.72
C ALA A 99 3.38 17.47 -8.27
N LEU A 100 4.42 17.94 -8.94
CA LEU A 100 4.44 19.28 -9.57
C LEU A 100 3.40 19.40 -10.70
N VAL A 101 3.25 18.35 -11.51
CA VAL A 101 2.19 18.28 -12.54
C VAL A 101 0.81 18.35 -11.90
N ALA A 102 0.59 17.68 -10.74
CA ALA A 102 -0.67 17.78 -10.01
C ALA A 102 -0.94 19.19 -9.48
N VAL A 103 0.09 19.94 -9.02
CA VAL A 103 -0.03 21.37 -8.66
C VAL A 103 -0.46 22.22 -9.86
N VAL A 104 0.21 22.04 -11.01
CA VAL A 104 -0.15 22.76 -12.25
C VAL A 104 -1.56 22.40 -12.72
N ALA A 105 -1.93 21.11 -12.62
CA ALA A 105 -3.26 20.64 -12.98
C ALA A 105 -4.36 21.27 -12.11
N ALA A 106 -4.08 21.44 -10.81
CA ALA A 106 -4.98 22.16 -9.90
C ALA A 106 -5.15 23.63 -10.32
N ALA A 107 -4.06 24.32 -10.67
CA ALA A 107 -4.12 25.72 -11.11
C ALA A 107 -4.84 25.90 -12.46
N LEU A 108 -4.70 24.93 -13.37
CA LEU A 108 -5.35 24.95 -14.69
C LEU A 108 -6.73 24.29 -14.72
N SER A 109 -7.20 23.74 -13.59
CA SER A 109 -8.45 22.97 -13.48
C SER A 109 -8.55 21.87 -14.57
N SER A 110 -7.44 21.14 -14.80
CA SER A 110 -7.33 20.14 -15.88
C SER A 110 -7.30 18.71 -15.31
N LEU A 111 -8.42 17.98 -15.45
CA LEU A 111 -8.49 16.58 -15.02
C LEU A 111 -7.51 15.65 -15.77
N PRO A 112 -7.36 15.72 -17.11
CA PRO A 112 -6.37 14.87 -17.78
C PRO A 112 -4.95 15.09 -17.29
N LEU A 113 -4.56 16.35 -17.07
CA LEU A 113 -3.24 16.67 -16.55
C LEU A 113 -3.07 16.17 -15.11
N LEU A 114 -4.11 16.27 -14.28
CA LEU A 114 -4.11 15.70 -12.93
C LEU A 114 -3.89 14.20 -12.94
N LEU A 115 -4.59 13.47 -13.80
CA LEU A 115 -4.45 12.00 -13.89
C LEU A 115 -3.04 11.59 -14.35
N ILE A 116 -2.43 12.34 -15.29
CA ILE A 116 -1.02 12.14 -15.68
C ILE A 116 -0.09 12.40 -14.50
N GLY A 117 -0.31 13.49 -13.76
CA GLY A 117 0.45 13.82 -12.55
C GLY A 117 0.36 12.73 -11.50
N LEU A 118 -0.86 12.27 -11.19
CA LEU A 118 -1.09 11.21 -10.19
C LEU A 118 -0.54 9.85 -10.64
N PHE A 119 -0.58 9.54 -11.93
CA PHE A 119 0.07 8.36 -12.49
C PHE A 119 1.60 8.40 -12.23
N ALA A 120 2.26 9.51 -12.53
CA ALA A 120 3.68 9.68 -12.27
C ALA A 120 4.00 9.69 -10.76
N PHE A 121 3.13 10.30 -9.95
CA PHE A 121 3.20 10.29 -8.48
C PHE A 121 3.23 8.87 -7.91
N GLY A 122 2.55 7.91 -8.52
CA GLY A 122 2.56 6.50 -8.17
C GLY A 122 3.96 5.87 -8.14
N ALA A 123 4.96 6.48 -8.79
CA ALA A 123 6.36 6.03 -8.74
C ALA A 123 6.92 5.99 -7.32
N ALA A 124 6.49 6.87 -6.42
CA ALA A 124 6.90 6.85 -5.00
C ALA A 124 6.46 5.56 -4.31
N THR A 125 5.25 5.08 -4.58
CA THR A 125 4.75 3.80 -4.06
C THR A 125 5.56 2.63 -4.62
N ALA A 126 5.89 2.64 -5.92
CA ALA A 126 6.77 1.64 -6.53
C ALA A 126 8.17 1.63 -5.89
N CYS A 127 8.72 2.80 -5.54
CA CYS A 127 10.00 2.90 -4.82
C CYS A 127 9.93 2.28 -3.42
N GLY A 128 8.85 2.49 -2.68
CA GLY A 128 8.63 1.86 -1.37
C GLY A 128 8.65 0.33 -1.45
N LEU A 129 8.03 -0.24 -2.49
CA LEU A 129 8.08 -1.68 -2.74
C LEU A 129 9.50 -2.17 -3.07
N GLN A 130 10.26 -1.41 -3.87
CA GLN A 130 11.63 -1.76 -4.25
C GLN A 130 12.62 -1.60 -3.09
N ALA A 131 12.42 -0.62 -2.19
CA ALA A 131 13.26 -0.40 -1.02
C ALA A 131 13.27 -1.62 -0.09
N ARG A 132 12.15 -2.33 0.04
CA ARG A 132 12.07 -3.59 0.81
C ARG A 132 13.03 -4.64 0.28
N TYR A 133 13.10 -4.81 -1.05
CA TYR A 133 14.01 -5.77 -1.68
C TYR A 133 15.47 -5.31 -1.55
N ALA A 134 15.73 -4.01 -1.67
CA ALA A 134 17.07 -3.45 -1.50
C ALA A 134 17.62 -3.69 -0.08
N ALA A 135 16.77 -3.69 0.94
CA ALA A 135 17.15 -4.03 2.32
C ALA A 135 17.65 -5.47 2.48
N ALA A 136 17.27 -6.37 1.57
CA ALA A 136 17.66 -7.78 1.61
C ALA A 136 18.91 -8.10 0.77
N ASP A 137 19.39 -7.17 -0.08
CA ASP A 137 20.45 -7.42 -1.06
C ASP A 137 21.79 -7.83 -0.41
N LEU A 138 22.17 -7.22 0.71
CA LEU A 138 23.41 -7.51 1.48
C LEU A 138 23.15 -8.29 2.78
N ALA A 139 21.87 -8.55 3.12
CA ALA A 139 21.51 -9.19 4.37
C ALA A 139 22.00 -10.66 4.41
N VAL A 140 22.56 -11.07 5.53
CA VAL A 140 22.83 -12.49 5.80
C VAL A 140 21.49 -13.24 5.96
N PRO A 141 21.42 -14.53 5.59
CA PRO A 141 20.16 -15.29 5.60
C PRO A 141 19.38 -15.18 6.90
N GLU A 142 20.08 -15.21 8.06
CA GLU A 142 19.51 -15.19 9.42
C GLU A 142 18.88 -13.85 9.79
N ARG A 143 19.27 -12.74 9.15
CA ARG A 143 18.82 -11.37 9.45
C ARG A 143 17.97 -10.77 8.33
N ARG A 144 17.84 -11.44 7.18
CA ARG A 144 17.11 -10.93 6.01
C ARG A 144 15.68 -10.54 6.34
N GLY A 145 14.97 -11.39 7.08
CA GLY A 145 13.60 -11.10 7.50
C GLY A 145 13.50 -9.86 8.40
N ARG A 146 14.41 -9.72 9.36
CA ARG A 146 14.48 -8.56 10.26
C ARG A 146 14.74 -7.25 9.51
N ASP A 147 15.72 -7.25 8.62
CA ASP A 147 16.11 -6.04 7.88
C ASP A 147 14.99 -5.58 6.94
N LEU A 148 14.31 -6.53 6.29
CA LEU A 148 13.14 -6.27 5.47
C LEU A 148 11.97 -5.73 6.29
N SER A 149 11.68 -6.35 7.45
CA SER A 149 10.61 -5.93 8.35
C SER A 149 10.82 -4.52 8.89
N LEU A 150 12.06 -4.12 9.16
CA LEU A 150 12.38 -2.78 9.67
C LEU A 150 12.03 -1.70 8.64
N VAL A 151 12.35 -1.93 7.36
CA VAL A 151 11.99 -1.00 6.27
C VAL A 151 10.48 -0.95 6.07
N VAL A 152 9.79 -2.09 6.12
CA VAL A 152 8.32 -2.14 6.03
C VAL A 152 7.68 -1.39 7.21
N TRP A 153 8.18 -1.62 8.43
CA TRP A 153 7.67 -0.94 9.63
C TRP A 153 7.88 0.57 9.57
N ALA A 154 9.01 1.04 9.03
CA ALA A 154 9.29 2.45 8.88
C ALA A 154 8.24 3.18 8.02
N THR A 155 7.59 2.49 7.06
CA THR A 155 6.47 3.04 6.27
C THR A 155 5.32 3.50 7.17
N THR A 156 5.09 2.80 8.29
CA THR A 156 4.01 3.12 9.23
C THR A 156 4.10 4.54 9.75
N ILE A 157 5.31 5.01 10.06
CA ILE A 157 5.54 6.35 10.60
C ILE A 157 5.05 7.41 9.60
N GLY A 158 5.52 7.33 8.36
CA GLY A 158 5.14 8.26 7.31
C GLY A 158 3.64 8.18 6.97
N SER A 159 3.10 6.95 6.91
CA SER A 159 1.71 6.73 6.55
C SER A 159 0.72 7.24 7.62
N VAL A 160 1.07 7.17 8.90
CA VAL A 160 0.24 7.70 10.00
C VAL A 160 0.33 9.23 10.08
N LEU A 161 1.52 9.79 9.89
CA LEU A 161 1.74 11.24 10.04
C LEU A 161 1.37 12.03 8.78
N GLY A 162 1.49 11.41 7.60
CA GLY A 162 1.33 12.10 6.32
C GLY A 162 -0.03 12.77 6.11
N PRO A 163 -1.17 12.11 6.38
CA PRO A 163 -2.48 12.72 6.19
C PRO A 163 -2.67 14.04 6.94
N ASN A 164 -1.99 14.21 8.09
CA ASN A 164 -2.04 15.44 8.88
C ASN A 164 -1.32 16.62 8.22
N LEU A 165 -0.49 16.38 7.21
CA LEU A 165 0.14 17.43 6.42
C LEU A 165 -0.77 18.00 5.33
N ALA A 166 -1.92 17.41 5.07
CA ALA A 166 -2.86 17.88 4.05
C ALA A 166 -3.39 19.28 4.38
N GLY A 167 -3.78 19.52 5.65
CA GLY A 167 -4.24 20.84 6.12
C GLY A 167 -3.15 21.93 6.05
N PRO A 168 -2.01 21.75 6.72
CA PRO A 168 -0.87 22.68 6.59
C PRO A 168 -0.41 22.89 5.14
N GLY A 169 -0.45 21.85 4.31
CA GLY A 169 -0.16 21.94 2.88
C GLY A 169 -1.15 22.84 2.13
N ALA A 170 -2.44 22.74 2.46
CA ALA A 170 -3.47 23.61 1.90
C ALA A 170 -3.28 25.08 2.33
N ASP A 171 -2.96 25.33 3.60
CA ASP A 171 -2.68 26.67 4.13
C ASP A 171 -1.46 27.28 3.42
N LEU A 172 -0.39 26.50 3.23
CA LEU A 172 0.79 26.88 2.47
C LEU A 172 0.45 27.21 1.00
N GLY A 173 -0.36 26.37 0.34
CA GLY A 173 -0.82 26.61 -1.01
C GLY A 173 -1.54 27.94 -1.14
N ALA A 174 -2.48 28.21 -0.25
CA ALA A 174 -3.21 29.47 -0.22
C ALA A 174 -2.30 30.69 -0.01
N SER A 175 -1.29 30.60 0.88
CA SER A 175 -0.31 31.68 1.10
C SER A 175 0.59 31.96 -0.12
N LEU A 176 0.77 30.98 -1.01
CA LEU A 176 1.54 31.08 -2.25
C LEU A 176 0.66 31.40 -3.47
N GLY A 177 -0.63 31.69 -3.27
CA GLY A 177 -1.58 31.94 -4.36
C GLY A 177 -1.92 30.70 -5.20
N LEU A 178 -1.65 29.51 -4.69
CA LEU A 178 -2.01 28.24 -5.32
C LEU A 178 -3.39 27.77 -4.85
N PRO A 179 -4.10 26.93 -5.63
CA PRO A 179 -5.26 26.22 -5.14
C PRO A 179 -4.91 25.42 -3.87
N ALA A 180 -5.76 25.47 -2.84
CA ALA A 180 -5.47 24.87 -1.53
C ALA A 180 -5.03 23.39 -1.62
N LEU A 181 -5.77 22.56 -2.39
CA LEU A 181 -5.40 21.15 -2.57
C LEU A 181 -4.10 20.95 -3.37
N GLY A 182 -3.75 21.90 -4.26
CA GLY A 182 -2.46 21.94 -4.95
C GLY A 182 -1.28 22.11 -4.00
N GLY A 183 -1.45 22.91 -2.93
CA GLY A 183 -0.43 23.11 -1.92
C GLY A 183 -0.03 21.82 -1.20
N ALA A 184 -0.96 20.91 -0.97
CA ALA A 184 -0.67 19.59 -0.40
C ALA A 184 0.26 18.75 -1.31
N PHE A 185 0.08 18.83 -2.63
CA PHE A 185 1.00 18.18 -3.60
C PHE A 185 2.36 18.88 -3.66
N ALA A 186 2.44 20.20 -3.45
CA ALA A 186 3.70 20.90 -3.33
C ALA A 186 4.52 20.39 -2.13
N VAL A 187 3.89 20.14 -0.98
CA VAL A 187 4.52 19.47 0.17
C VAL A 187 5.06 18.09 -0.22
N SER A 188 4.26 17.29 -0.94
CA SER A 188 4.70 15.96 -1.41
C SER A 188 5.91 16.07 -2.36
N ALA A 189 5.94 17.07 -3.25
CA ALA A 189 7.06 17.31 -4.16
C ALA A 189 8.36 17.60 -3.39
N VAL A 190 8.29 18.45 -2.36
CA VAL A 190 9.43 18.76 -1.48
C VAL A 190 9.91 17.50 -0.76
N VAL A 191 8.99 16.73 -0.16
CA VAL A 191 9.32 15.49 0.55
C VAL A 191 10.01 14.49 -0.38
N PHE A 192 9.46 14.23 -1.57
CA PHE A 192 10.09 13.31 -2.54
C PHE A 192 11.42 13.83 -3.04
N GLY A 193 11.58 15.15 -3.22
CA GLY A 193 12.86 15.77 -3.56
C GLY A 193 13.93 15.53 -2.50
N VAL A 194 13.58 15.73 -1.23
CA VAL A 194 14.48 15.43 -0.09
C VAL A 194 14.86 13.95 -0.07
N VAL A 195 13.89 13.06 -0.28
CA VAL A 195 14.14 11.62 -0.34
C VAL A 195 15.04 11.24 -1.52
N ALA A 196 14.81 11.81 -2.71
CA ALA A 196 15.64 11.56 -3.89
C ALA A 196 17.11 11.97 -3.64
N ILE A 197 17.32 13.18 -3.11
CA ILE A 197 18.64 13.68 -2.75
C ILE A 197 19.27 12.79 -1.67
N GLY A 198 18.52 12.44 -0.62
CA GLY A 198 18.98 11.58 0.46
C GLY A 198 19.43 10.21 -0.04
N VAL A 199 18.66 9.58 -0.95
CA VAL A 199 19.05 8.30 -1.57
C VAL A 199 20.34 8.45 -2.39
N VAL A 200 20.44 9.48 -3.21
CA VAL A 200 21.65 9.74 -4.03
C VAL A 200 22.89 9.98 -3.15
N ALA A 201 22.74 10.73 -2.06
CA ALA A 201 23.84 11.10 -1.19
C ALA A 201 24.26 9.97 -0.22
N LEU A 202 23.28 9.30 0.40
CA LEU A 202 23.51 8.44 1.55
C LEU A 202 23.54 6.94 1.20
N LEU A 203 22.87 6.49 0.12
CA LEU A 203 22.86 5.07 -0.28
C LEU A 203 24.17 4.71 -1.04
N ARG A 204 25.26 4.79 -0.31
CA ARG A 204 26.63 4.51 -0.79
C ARG A 204 27.36 3.65 0.23
N PRO A 205 28.02 2.55 -0.19
CA PRO A 205 28.00 1.97 -1.54
C PRO A 205 26.61 1.42 -1.92
N ASP A 206 26.36 1.24 -3.24
CA ASP A 206 25.10 0.67 -3.73
C ASP A 206 24.97 -0.80 -3.28
N PRO A 207 23.88 -1.20 -2.59
CA PRO A 207 23.76 -2.52 -2.00
C PRO A 207 23.72 -3.64 -3.06
N LEU A 208 23.04 -3.44 -4.20
CA LEU A 208 22.92 -4.44 -5.23
C LEU A 208 24.24 -4.64 -5.98
N LEU A 209 24.92 -3.54 -6.32
CA LEU A 209 26.22 -3.63 -7.02
C LEU A 209 27.28 -4.25 -6.11
N LEU A 210 27.27 -3.95 -4.82
CA LEU A 210 28.16 -4.55 -3.85
C LEU A 210 27.85 -6.05 -3.66
N ALA A 211 26.57 -6.43 -3.52
CA ALA A 211 26.17 -7.84 -3.43
C ALA A 211 26.63 -8.66 -4.65
N ARG A 212 26.53 -8.10 -5.85
CA ARG A 212 27.02 -8.75 -7.08
C ARG A 212 28.53 -8.91 -7.07
N ARG A 213 29.30 -7.93 -6.60
CA ARG A 213 30.76 -8.03 -6.47
C ARG A 213 31.21 -9.09 -5.46
N LEU A 214 30.42 -9.28 -4.40
CA LEU A 214 30.68 -10.28 -3.36
C LEU A 214 30.20 -11.70 -3.76
N GLY A 215 29.63 -11.88 -4.96
CA GLY A 215 29.11 -13.17 -5.43
C GLY A 215 27.83 -13.65 -4.71
N SER A 216 27.23 -12.79 -3.86
CA SER A 216 26.02 -13.11 -3.10
C SER A 216 24.72 -12.72 -3.82
N GLY A 217 24.80 -12.10 -4.98
CA GLY A 217 23.67 -11.69 -5.81
C GLY A 217 23.08 -12.87 -6.56
N GLY A 218 22.10 -13.56 -5.97
CA GLY A 218 21.33 -14.58 -6.69
C GLY A 218 20.57 -13.92 -7.85
N ALA A 219 20.82 -14.38 -9.08
CA ALA A 219 20.05 -14.02 -10.26
C ALA A 219 18.63 -14.58 -10.13
N GLY A 220 17.72 -13.80 -9.54
CA GLY A 220 16.29 -14.07 -9.56
C GLY A 220 15.74 -13.85 -10.97
N GLY A 221 16.05 -14.73 -11.90
CA GLY A 221 15.47 -14.74 -13.24
C GLY A 221 13.95 -14.94 -13.15
N ARG A 222 13.19 -13.89 -13.49
CA ARG A 222 11.73 -13.97 -13.62
C ARG A 222 11.40 -14.89 -14.81
N GLN A 223 11.05 -16.15 -14.56
CA GLN A 223 10.57 -17.04 -15.61
C GLN A 223 9.25 -16.52 -16.18
N ARG A 224 9.19 -16.31 -17.50
CA ARG A 224 7.94 -15.99 -18.19
C ARG A 224 6.92 -17.11 -17.95
N GLY A 225 5.70 -16.75 -17.51
CA GLY A 225 4.63 -17.72 -17.21
C GLY A 225 4.55 -18.20 -15.75
N ALA A 226 5.55 -17.91 -14.90
CA ALA A 226 5.56 -18.34 -13.50
C ALA A 226 4.39 -17.77 -12.69
N THR A 227 3.92 -16.56 -13.00
CA THR A 227 2.79 -15.92 -12.29
C THR A 227 1.50 -16.71 -12.42
N GLY A 228 1.13 -17.15 -13.63
CA GLY A 228 -0.08 -17.96 -13.85
C GLY A 228 0.02 -19.36 -13.22
N ALA A 229 1.22 -19.96 -13.20
CA ALA A 229 1.46 -21.22 -12.51
C ALA A 229 1.33 -21.07 -10.98
N ALA A 230 1.87 -20.00 -10.43
CA ALA A 230 1.78 -19.70 -9.00
C ALA A 230 0.32 -19.43 -8.56
N VAL A 231 -0.45 -18.65 -9.33
CA VAL A 231 -1.88 -18.43 -9.05
C VAL A 231 -2.66 -19.75 -9.07
N ARG A 232 -2.42 -20.60 -10.07
CA ARG A 232 -3.06 -21.93 -10.14
C ARG A 232 -2.69 -22.80 -8.94
N ALA A 233 -1.42 -22.81 -8.53
CA ALA A 233 -0.95 -23.58 -7.38
C ALA A 233 -1.62 -23.09 -6.07
N VAL A 234 -1.71 -21.77 -5.85
CA VAL A 234 -2.43 -21.17 -4.73
C VAL A 234 -3.92 -21.57 -4.77
N TRP A 235 -4.55 -21.46 -5.94
CA TRP A 235 -5.99 -21.75 -6.09
C TRP A 235 -6.33 -23.25 -5.97
N ALA A 236 -5.37 -24.13 -6.18
CA ALA A 236 -5.56 -25.57 -6.03
C ALA A 236 -5.83 -26.01 -4.58
N SER A 237 -5.30 -25.26 -3.60
CA SER A 237 -5.50 -25.56 -2.19
C SER A 237 -6.62 -24.71 -1.58
N GLN A 238 -7.34 -25.26 -0.60
CA GLN A 238 -8.39 -24.54 0.09
C GLN A 238 -7.83 -23.37 0.93
N GLY A 239 -6.69 -23.58 1.61
CA GLY A 239 -6.00 -22.51 2.34
C GLY A 239 -5.56 -21.39 1.41
N GLY A 240 -5.01 -21.74 0.25
CA GLY A 240 -4.60 -20.76 -0.77
C GLY A 240 -5.76 -19.95 -1.33
N ARG A 241 -6.89 -20.59 -1.67
CA ARG A 241 -8.11 -19.89 -2.10
C ARG A 241 -8.61 -18.90 -1.06
N LEU A 242 -8.69 -19.35 0.21
CA LEU A 242 -9.11 -18.48 1.30
C LEU A 242 -8.12 -17.32 1.51
N GLY A 243 -6.83 -17.60 1.47
CA GLY A 243 -5.78 -16.59 1.64
C GLY A 243 -5.81 -15.54 0.54
N LEU A 244 -5.84 -15.95 -0.73
CA LEU A 244 -5.89 -15.04 -1.88
C LEU A 244 -7.17 -14.19 -1.86
N THR A 245 -8.33 -14.82 -1.66
CA THR A 245 -9.61 -14.10 -1.58
C THR A 245 -9.62 -13.12 -0.41
N SER A 246 -9.07 -13.51 0.76
CA SER A 246 -8.96 -12.65 1.92
C SER A 246 -8.15 -11.39 1.63
N VAL A 247 -6.95 -11.52 1.03
CA VAL A 247 -6.09 -10.38 0.71
C VAL A 247 -6.76 -9.43 -0.29
N VAL A 248 -7.31 -9.98 -1.39
CA VAL A 248 -7.93 -9.18 -2.45
C VAL A 248 -9.19 -8.48 -1.94
N VAL A 249 -10.09 -9.20 -1.28
CA VAL A 249 -11.36 -8.66 -0.79
C VAL A 249 -11.11 -7.61 0.30
N SER A 250 -10.30 -7.91 1.31
CA SER A 250 -10.06 -6.95 2.39
C SER A 250 -9.43 -5.65 1.88
N HIS A 251 -8.56 -5.74 0.88
CA HIS A 251 -7.95 -4.55 0.29
C HIS A 251 -8.93 -3.77 -0.59
N SER A 252 -9.75 -4.46 -1.39
CA SER A 252 -10.77 -3.80 -2.22
C SER A 252 -11.84 -3.09 -1.39
N VAL A 253 -12.32 -3.71 -0.31
CA VAL A 253 -13.24 -3.10 0.66
C VAL A 253 -12.62 -1.88 1.31
N MET A 254 -11.37 -2.02 1.77
CA MET A 254 -10.63 -0.95 2.41
C MET A 254 -10.48 0.26 1.47
N VAL A 255 -10.02 0.04 0.24
CA VAL A 255 -9.83 1.14 -0.74
C VAL A 255 -11.16 1.77 -1.12
N GLY A 256 -12.22 0.99 -1.34
CA GLY A 256 -13.54 1.49 -1.70
C GLY A 256 -14.10 2.49 -0.67
N VAL A 257 -14.02 2.15 0.61
CA VAL A 257 -14.52 3.02 1.69
C VAL A 257 -13.53 4.16 1.97
N MET A 258 -12.23 3.86 2.16
CA MET A 258 -11.23 4.83 2.58
C MET A 258 -11.07 5.98 1.57
N VAL A 259 -11.03 5.66 0.26
CA VAL A 259 -10.77 6.68 -0.77
C VAL A 259 -11.93 7.65 -0.92
N MET A 260 -13.17 7.20 -0.71
CA MET A 260 -14.36 8.05 -0.77
C MET A 260 -14.63 8.81 0.53
N THR A 261 -14.03 8.44 1.66
CA THR A 261 -14.22 9.10 2.95
C THR A 261 -13.83 10.59 2.93
N PRO A 262 -12.65 11.02 2.42
CA PRO A 262 -12.31 12.44 2.33
C PRO A 262 -13.32 13.23 1.50
N VAL A 263 -13.80 12.66 0.40
CA VAL A 263 -14.79 13.28 -0.49
C VAL A 263 -16.12 13.46 0.24
N HIS A 264 -16.58 12.41 0.93
CA HIS A 264 -17.79 12.45 1.76
C HIS A 264 -17.67 13.52 2.86
N MET A 265 -16.57 13.53 3.60
CA MET A 265 -16.30 14.53 4.64
C MET A 265 -16.21 15.95 4.09
N GLY A 266 -15.74 16.12 2.85
CA GLY A 266 -15.70 17.41 2.16
C GLY A 266 -17.06 18.05 1.95
N HIS A 267 -18.16 17.28 1.98
CA HIS A 267 -19.52 17.80 1.91
C HIS A 267 -20.04 18.40 3.25
N ALA A 268 -19.29 18.26 4.36
CA ALA A 268 -19.69 18.80 5.66
C ALA A 268 -19.69 20.34 5.69
N GLY A 269 -19.06 21.01 4.73
CA GLY A 269 -18.85 22.45 4.72
C GLY A 269 -17.71 22.88 5.66
N GLY A 270 -17.53 24.19 5.80
CA GLY A 270 -16.47 24.77 6.64
C GLY A 270 -15.26 25.27 5.87
N SER A 271 -14.24 25.78 6.57
CA SER A 271 -13.02 26.23 5.93
C SER A 271 -12.22 25.03 5.39
N PRO A 272 -11.65 25.11 4.17
CA PRO A 272 -10.91 23.99 3.58
C PRO A 272 -9.79 23.44 4.47
N GLY A 273 -9.03 24.30 5.15
CA GLY A 273 -7.94 23.89 6.03
C GLY A 273 -8.44 23.13 7.28
N ALA A 274 -9.54 23.57 7.91
CA ALA A 274 -10.12 22.89 9.07
C ALA A 274 -10.67 21.51 8.68
N THR A 275 -11.40 21.43 7.58
CA THR A 275 -11.94 20.16 7.06
C THR A 275 -10.80 19.16 6.75
N LEU A 276 -9.72 19.61 6.09
CA LEU A 276 -8.59 18.75 5.77
C LEU A 276 -7.83 18.28 7.03
N ARG A 277 -7.75 19.07 8.08
CA ARG A 277 -7.18 18.63 9.37
C ARG A 277 -7.97 17.47 9.98
N ILE A 278 -9.30 17.57 9.97
CA ILE A 278 -10.18 16.51 10.49
C ILE A 278 -10.08 15.25 9.61
N ILE A 279 -10.10 15.39 8.30
CA ILE A 279 -9.87 14.29 7.35
C ILE A 279 -8.52 13.63 7.63
N GLY A 280 -7.47 14.44 7.79
CA GLY A 280 -6.12 13.94 8.09
C GLY A 280 -6.09 13.08 9.37
N LEU A 281 -6.77 13.54 10.44
CA LEU A 281 -6.87 12.78 11.69
C LEU A 281 -7.62 11.45 11.49
N VAL A 282 -8.75 11.47 10.80
CA VAL A 282 -9.58 10.28 10.53
C VAL A 282 -8.80 9.25 9.70
N ILE A 283 -8.09 9.70 8.66
CA ILE A 283 -7.23 8.80 7.85
C ILE A 283 -6.04 8.29 8.67
N SER A 284 -5.45 9.12 9.54
CA SER A 284 -4.35 8.66 10.41
C SER A 284 -4.78 7.57 11.37
N VAL A 285 -5.98 7.68 11.95
CA VAL A 285 -6.58 6.64 12.81
C VAL A 285 -6.79 5.34 12.01
N HIS A 286 -7.27 5.44 10.76
CA HIS A 286 -7.38 4.31 9.86
C HIS A 286 -6.04 3.61 9.62
N VAL A 287 -5.02 4.37 9.24
CA VAL A 287 -3.67 3.86 8.94
C VAL A 287 -3.02 3.26 10.20
N ALA A 288 -3.27 3.84 11.36
CA ALA A 288 -2.87 3.23 12.63
C ALA A 288 -3.54 1.87 12.83
N GLY A 289 -4.84 1.74 12.53
CA GLY A 289 -5.56 0.45 12.50
C GLY A 289 -4.90 -0.58 11.60
N MET A 290 -4.42 -0.15 10.43
CA MET A 290 -3.75 -1.04 9.47
C MET A 290 -2.43 -1.61 9.99
N TYR A 291 -1.59 -0.76 10.59
CA TYR A 291 -0.18 -1.10 10.83
C TYR A 291 0.21 -1.18 12.31
N PHE A 292 -0.30 -0.28 13.16
CA PHE A 292 0.10 -0.23 14.56
C PHE A 292 -0.27 -1.51 15.32
N PHE A 293 -1.43 -2.08 15.02
CA PHE A 293 -1.90 -3.31 15.64
C PHE A 293 -1.44 -4.60 14.95
N SER A 294 -0.63 -4.50 13.88
CA SER A 294 -0.15 -5.68 13.13
C SER A 294 0.53 -6.75 14.00
N PRO A 295 1.35 -6.43 15.03
CA PRO A 295 1.93 -7.46 15.90
C PRO A 295 0.87 -8.22 16.71
N LEU A 296 -0.15 -7.51 17.19
CA LEU A 296 -1.28 -8.12 17.92
C LEU A 296 -2.08 -9.04 17.01
N ILE A 297 -2.33 -8.61 15.77
CA ILE A 297 -3.05 -9.42 14.77
C ILE A 297 -2.24 -10.65 14.36
N GLY A 298 -0.93 -10.50 14.21
CA GLY A 298 -0.03 -11.64 13.97
C GLY A 298 -0.10 -12.67 15.11
N TRP A 299 -0.01 -12.22 16.34
CA TRP A 299 -0.18 -13.06 17.53
C TRP A 299 -1.57 -13.72 17.57
N LEU A 300 -2.64 -13.00 17.23
CA LEU A 300 -3.99 -13.53 17.14
C LEU A 300 -4.09 -14.64 16.07
N ALA A 301 -3.48 -14.43 14.92
CA ALA A 301 -3.42 -15.41 13.83
C ALA A 301 -2.67 -16.67 14.23
N ASP A 302 -1.65 -16.57 15.10
CA ASP A 302 -0.92 -17.72 15.61
C ASP A 302 -1.71 -18.46 16.68
N ARG A 303 -2.48 -17.76 17.53
CA ARG A 303 -3.27 -18.38 18.62
C ARG A 303 -4.62 -18.94 18.16
N LEU A 304 -5.41 -18.16 17.44
CA LEU A 304 -6.75 -18.57 16.98
C LEU A 304 -6.71 -19.35 15.66
N GLY A 305 -5.57 -19.29 14.95
CA GLY A 305 -5.41 -19.83 13.61
C GLY A 305 -5.80 -18.83 12.52
N ARG A 306 -5.16 -18.97 11.34
CA ARG A 306 -5.29 -18.05 10.20
C ARG A 306 -6.75 -17.92 9.74
N ARG A 307 -7.48 -19.03 9.73
CA ARG A 307 -8.87 -19.07 9.27
C ARG A 307 -9.83 -18.28 10.17
N ALA A 308 -9.68 -18.39 11.48
CA ALA A 308 -10.48 -17.63 12.45
C ALA A 308 -10.16 -16.13 12.35
N THR A 309 -8.87 -15.76 12.17
CA THR A 309 -8.44 -14.38 11.98
C THR A 309 -9.03 -13.77 10.71
N VAL A 310 -9.13 -14.53 9.61
CA VAL A 310 -9.81 -14.09 8.39
C VAL A 310 -11.30 -13.80 8.66
N ALA A 311 -11.98 -14.65 9.43
CA ALA A 311 -13.39 -14.44 9.79
C ALA A 311 -13.59 -13.19 10.66
N VAL A 312 -12.71 -12.99 11.67
CA VAL A 312 -12.70 -11.76 12.49
C VAL A 312 -12.50 -10.54 11.58
N GLY A 313 -11.54 -10.60 10.66
CA GLY A 313 -11.30 -9.53 9.68
C GLY A 313 -12.53 -9.22 8.84
N GLY A 314 -13.21 -10.24 8.32
CA GLY A 314 -14.47 -10.09 7.56
C GLY A 314 -15.56 -9.41 8.39
N GLY A 315 -15.74 -9.81 9.66
CA GLY A 315 -16.68 -9.18 10.59
C GLY A 315 -16.36 -7.72 10.86
N LEU A 316 -15.07 -7.39 11.06
CA LEU A 316 -14.61 -6.00 11.25
C LEU A 316 -14.85 -5.14 10.00
N LEU A 317 -14.64 -5.69 8.79
CA LEU A 317 -14.92 -4.97 7.53
C LEU A 317 -16.41 -4.68 7.37
N LEU A 318 -17.30 -5.62 7.71
CA LEU A 318 -18.74 -5.42 7.68
C LEU A 318 -19.18 -4.36 8.70
N ALA A 319 -18.68 -4.43 9.94
CA ALA A 319 -18.95 -3.44 10.98
C ALA A 319 -18.44 -2.03 10.57
N ALA A 320 -17.26 -1.96 9.96
CA ALA A 320 -16.69 -0.73 9.44
C ALA A 320 -17.57 -0.11 8.35
N ALA A 321 -18.01 -0.92 7.37
CA ALA A 321 -18.87 -0.46 6.28
C ALA A 321 -20.25 0.01 6.81
N ALA A 322 -20.83 -0.68 7.79
CA ALA A 322 -22.09 -0.26 8.41
C ALA A 322 -21.93 1.07 9.16
N LEU A 323 -20.88 1.18 9.99
CA LEU A 323 -20.63 2.37 10.80
C LEU A 323 -20.29 3.60 9.92
N ALA A 324 -19.43 3.41 8.91
CA ALA A 324 -19.05 4.49 7.99
C ALA A 324 -20.21 4.87 7.06
N GLY A 325 -20.93 3.89 6.50
CA GLY A 325 -22.03 4.11 5.55
C GLY A 325 -23.25 4.83 6.13
N THR A 326 -23.43 4.79 7.45
CA THR A 326 -24.51 5.50 8.16
C THR A 326 -24.07 6.86 8.72
N ALA A 327 -22.78 7.22 8.57
CA ALA A 327 -22.26 8.46 9.10
C ALA A 327 -22.62 9.65 8.21
N SER A 328 -23.02 10.79 8.82
CA SER A 328 -23.11 12.05 8.11
C SER A 328 -21.71 12.62 7.79
N PRO A 329 -21.58 13.53 6.80
CA PRO A 329 -20.29 14.11 6.42
C PRO A 329 -19.50 14.74 7.58
N GLY A 330 -20.20 15.34 8.54
CA GLY A 330 -19.61 15.98 9.72
C GLY A 330 -19.35 15.05 10.92
N ALA A 331 -19.76 13.78 10.85
CA ALA A 331 -19.65 12.83 11.97
C ALA A 331 -18.23 12.24 12.10
N ALA A 332 -17.24 13.08 12.34
CA ALA A 332 -15.81 12.71 12.34
C ALA A 332 -15.47 11.56 13.30
N VAL A 333 -16.09 11.51 14.49
CA VAL A 333 -15.87 10.46 15.49
C VAL A 333 -16.39 9.11 14.95
N GLN A 334 -17.60 9.09 14.39
CA GLN A 334 -18.20 7.88 13.82
C GLN A 334 -17.39 7.38 12.63
N LEU A 335 -16.99 8.29 11.72
CA LEU A 335 -16.12 7.97 10.57
C LEU A 335 -14.77 7.46 11.04
N GLY A 336 -14.16 8.10 12.04
CA GLY A 336 -12.89 7.67 12.62
C GLY A 336 -12.96 6.25 13.22
N ALA A 337 -14.02 5.96 13.97
CA ALA A 337 -14.26 4.62 14.52
C ALA A 337 -14.49 3.59 13.41
N GLY A 338 -15.31 3.91 12.40
CA GLY A 338 -15.53 3.06 11.23
C GLY A 338 -14.23 2.77 10.47
N LEU A 339 -13.42 3.80 10.24
CA LEU A 339 -12.14 3.65 9.55
C LEU A 339 -11.07 2.92 10.39
N LEU A 340 -11.09 3.03 11.72
CA LEU A 340 -10.24 2.20 12.59
C LEU A 340 -10.59 0.72 12.42
N LEU A 341 -11.88 0.37 12.47
CA LEU A 341 -12.33 -1.01 12.24
C LEU A 341 -11.97 -1.50 10.84
N LEU A 342 -12.08 -0.61 9.84
CA LEU A 342 -11.68 -0.90 8.46
C LEU A 342 -10.18 -1.27 8.36
N GLY A 343 -9.33 -0.49 9.03
CA GLY A 343 -7.88 -0.74 9.09
C GLY A 343 -7.55 -2.06 9.79
N LEU A 344 -8.18 -2.34 10.92
CA LEU A 344 -8.02 -3.60 11.66
C LEU A 344 -8.50 -4.80 10.84
N GLY A 345 -9.65 -4.70 10.18
CA GLY A 345 -10.20 -5.74 9.32
C GLY A 345 -9.30 -6.04 8.13
N TRP A 346 -8.76 -5.00 7.49
CA TRP A 346 -7.76 -5.13 6.43
C TRP A 346 -6.48 -5.82 6.92
N SER A 347 -5.97 -5.43 8.08
CA SER A 347 -4.76 -6.02 8.67
C SER A 347 -4.94 -7.51 8.98
N CYS A 348 -6.11 -7.91 9.51
CA CYS A 348 -6.47 -9.32 9.71
C CYS A 348 -6.46 -10.08 8.37
N GLY A 349 -7.14 -9.54 7.37
CA GLY A 349 -7.23 -10.15 6.04
C GLY A 349 -5.89 -10.28 5.33
N LEU A 350 -5.04 -9.25 5.42
CA LEU A 350 -3.72 -9.24 4.83
C LEU A 350 -2.77 -10.22 5.52
N ILE A 351 -2.65 -10.16 6.84
CA ILE A 351 -1.67 -10.97 7.60
C ILE A 351 -2.04 -12.45 7.53
N ALA A 352 -3.28 -12.79 7.90
CA ALA A 352 -3.71 -14.18 7.87
C ALA A 352 -3.81 -14.72 6.43
N GLY A 353 -4.29 -13.90 5.49
CA GLY A 353 -4.41 -14.27 4.08
C GLY A 353 -3.06 -14.49 3.41
N SER A 354 -2.08 -13.60 3.61
CA SER A 354 -0.73 -13.76 3.06
C SER A 354 -0.02 -14.98 3.63
N THR A 355 -0.25 -15.29 4.91
CA THR A 355 0.28 -16.50 5.54
C THR A 355 -0.31 -17.75 4.89
N LEU A 356 -1.64 -17.81 4.70
CA LEU A 356 -2.30 -18.92 4.01
C LEU A 356 -1.80 -19.11 2.57
N VAL A 357 -1.58 -18.02 1.83
CA VAL A 357 -0.99 -18.08 0.49
C VAL A 357 0.41 -18.70 0.52
N THR A 358 1.27 -18.26 1.44
CA THR A 358 2.64 -18.76 1.53
C THR A 358 2.73 -20.20 2.03
N GLU A 359 1.81 -20.62 2.90
CA GLU A 359 1.70 -21.99 3.38
C GLU A 359 1.12 -22.95 2.30
N SER A 360 0.43 -22.42 1.30
CA SER A 360 -0.23 -23.21 0.24
C SER A 360 0.68 -23.65 -0.90
N VAL A 361 1.88 -23.10 -1.00
CA VAL A 361 2.85 -23.36 -2.08
C VAL A 361 4.22 -23.76 -1.56
N GLY A 362 4.97 -24.51 -2.37
CA GLY A 362 6.36 -24.84 -2.08
C GLY A 362 7.25 -23.59 -1.94
N ALA A 363 8.36 -23.73 -1.23
CA ALA A 363 9.25 -22.61 -0.89
C ALA A 363 9.79 -21.86 -2.14
N ASP A 364 10.01 -22.56 -3.23
CA ASP A 364 10.46 -22.05 -4.53
C ASP A 364 9.42 -21.14 -5.23
N LEU A 365 8.13 -21.41 -5.03
CA LEU A 365 7.03 -20.64 -5.61
C LEU A 365 6.54 -19.48 -4.74
N ARG A 366 6.91 -19.41 -3.46
CA ARG A 366 6.45 -18.38 -2.51
C ARG A 366 6.65 -16.95 -3.01
N PRO A 367 7.81 -16.54 -3.52
CA PRO A 367 8.01 -15.17 -4.00
C PRO A 367 7.10 -14.83 -5.17
N THR A 368 6.88 -15.79 -6.09
CA THR A 368 6.02 -15.61 -7.26
C THR A 368 4.54 -15.55 -6.86
N ALA A 369 4.11 -16.39 -5.90
CA ALA A 369 2.76 -16.38 -5.38
C ALA A 369 2.44 -15.07 -4.64
N GLN A 370 3.38 -14.56 -3.84
CA GLN A 370 3.26 -13.26 -3.18
C GLN A 370 3.12 -12.13 -4.21
N GLY A 371 4.01 -12.08 -5.22
CA GLY A 371 3.94 -11.07 -6.26
C GLY A 371 2.64 -11.12 -7.09
N ALA A 372 2.11 -12.33 -7.33
CA ALA A 372 0.82 -12.50 -7.98
C ALA A 372 -0.35 -12.01 -7.09
N THR A 373 -0.28 -12.30 -5.79
CA THR A 373 -1.25 -11.81 -4.81
C THR A 373 -1.25 -10.29 -4.71
N ASP A 374 -0.07 -9.66 -4.66
CA ASP A 374 0.08 -8.20 -4.65
C ASP A 374 -0.49 -7.56 -5.93
N LEU A 375 -0.29 -8.18 -7.09
CA LEU A 375 -0.86 -7.72 -8.35
C LEU A 375 -2.39 -7.77 -8.31
N LEU A 376 -2.98 -8.89 -7.91
CA LEU A 376 -4.44 -9.04 -7.82
C LEU A 376 -5.05 -8.10 -6.78
N MET A 377 -4.38 -7.91 -5.65
CA MET A 377 -4.72 -6.91 -4.63
C MET A 377 -4.76 -5.51 -5.22
N GLY A 378 -3.71 -5.11 -5.99
CA GLY A 378 -3.65 -3.82 -6.64
C GLY A 378 -4.73 -3.61 -7.71
N LEU A 379 -5.05 -4.66 -8.50
CA LEU A 379 -6.13 -4.60 -9.48
C LEU A 379 -7.50 -4.44 -8.80
N GLY A 380 -7.73 -5.14 -7.69
CA GLY A 380 -8.94 -4.97 -6.88
C GLY A 380 -9.09 -3.55 -6.35
N ALA A 381 -8.00 -2.96 -5.86
CA ALA A 381 -7.95 -1.58 -5.40
C ALA A 381 -8.25 -0.57 -6.51
N ALA A 382 -7.63 -0.76 -7.69
CA ALA A 382 -7.88 0.11 -8.86
C ALA A 382 -9.35 0.06 -9.29
N LEU A 383 -9.95 -1.13 -9.34
CA LEU A 383 -11.36 -1.29 -9.66
C LEU A 383 -12.27 -0.63 -8.62
N ALA A 384 -11.98 -0.83 -7.33
CA ALA A 384 -12.72 -0.17 -6.25
C ALA A 384 -12.64 1.36 -6.35
N GLY A 385 -11.49 1.91 -6.73
CA GLY A 385 -11.32 3.34 -6.99
C GLY A 385 -12.16 3.84 -8.15
N VAL A 386 -12.12 3.16 -9.31
CA VAL A 386 -12.93 3.53 -10.50
C VAL A 386 -14.42 3.52 -10.18
N VAL A 387 -14.90 2.50 -9.48
CA VAL A 387 -16.32 2.30 -9.19
C VAL A 387 -16.80 3.20 -8.05
N GLY A 388 -15.92 3.53 -7.09
CA GLY A 388 -16.27 4.27 -5.89
C GLY A 388 -16.85 5.66 -6.15
N GLY A 389 -16.27 6.43 -7.08
CA GLY A 389 -16.75 7.76 -7.45
C GLY A 389 -18.17 7.76 -8.03
N PRO A 390 -18.46 6.97 -9.08
CA PRO A 390 -19.82 6.81 -9.60
C PRO A 390 -20.83 6.34 -8.54
N LEU A 391 -20.47 5.40 -7.67
CA LEU A 391 -21.35 4.96 -6.57
C LEU A 391 -21.65 6.10 -5.60
N LEU A 392 -20.64 6.91 -5.27
CA LEU A 392 -20.81 8.08 -4.41
C LEU A 392 -21.78 9.10 -5.04
N ALA A 393 -21.64 9.36 -6.34
CA ALA A 393 -22.51 10.28 -7.08
C ALA A 393 -23.96 9.77 -7.19
N LEU A 394 -24.16 8.45 -7.35
CA LEU A 394 -25.48 7.85 -7.55
C LEU A 394 -26.30 7.67 -6.26
N GLY A 395 -25.65 7.29 -5.18
CA GLY A 395 -26.37 6.94 -3.93
C GLY A 395 -25.61 7.31 -2.66
N GLY A 396 -24.66 8.23 -2.76
CA GLY A 396 -23.90 8.75 -1.61
C GLY A 396 -22.97 7.69 -1.00
N PHE A 397 -22.42 8.04 0.16
CA PHE A 397 -21.43 7.21 0.86
C PHE A 397 -22.05 5.91 1.41
N GLY A 398 -23.35 5.90 1.68
CA GLY A 398 -24.09 4.71 2.08
C GLY A 398 -24.05 3.62 1.00
N LEU A 399 -24.24 3.97 -0.29
CA LEU A 399 -24.17 3.03 -1.41
C LEU A 399 -22.73 2.50 -1.60
N VAL A 400 -21.72 3.37 -1.51
CA VAL A 400 -20.30 2.95 -1.55
C VAL A 400 -20.01 1.91 -0.49
N SER A 401 -20.45 2.16 0.75
CA SER A 401 -20.23 1.27 1.90
C SER A 401 -21.01 -0.04 1.75
N ALA A 402 -22.24 0.00 1.25
CA ALA A 402 -23.07 -1.20 1.02
C ALA A 402 -22.46 -2.11 -0.06
N VAL A 403 -22.00 -1.55 -1.19
CA VAL A 403 -21.32 -2.31 -2.24
C VAL A 403 -19.99 -2.86 -1.73
N SER A 404 -19.23 -2.08 -0.95
CA SER A 404 -18.00 -2.57 -0.32
C SER A 404 -18.27 -3.72 0.66
N ALA A 405 -19.34 -3.64 1.47
CA ALA A 405 -19.77 -4.74 2.34
C ALA A 405 -20.13 -5.99 1.55
N ALA A 406 -20.81 -5.84 0.41
CA ALA A 406 -21.18 -6.97 -0.45
C ALA A 406 -19.95 -7.72 -1.01
N LEU A 407 -18.80 -7.04 -1.17
CA LEU A 407 -17.54 -7.69 -1.57
C LEU A 407 -17.03 -8.70 -0.52
N VAL A 408 -17.53 -8.66 0.72
CA VAL A 408 -17.18 -9.67 1.74
C VAL A 408 -17.89 -11.01 1.49
N LEU A 409 -18.97 -11.04 0.70
CA LEU A 409 -19.72 -12.27 0.42
C LEU A 409 -18.86 -13.36 -0.24
N PRO A 410 -18.08 -13.12 -1.30
CA PRO A 410 -17.16 -14.12 -1.85
C PRO A 410 -16.20 -14.68 -0.80
N LEU A 411 -15.68 -13.84 0.11
CA LEU A 411 -14.81 -14.29 1.20
C LEU A 411 -15.58 -15.23 2.16
N ALA A 412 -16.81 -14.89 2.52
CA ALA A 412 -17.66 -15.71 3.36
C ALA A 412 -17.96 -17.07 2.71
N VAL A 413 -18.28 -17.09 1.40
CA VAL A 413 -18.53 -18.32 0.63
C VAL A 413 -17.30 -19.23 0.63
N VAL A 414 -16.09 -18.69 0.35
CA VAL A 414 -14.84 -19.45 0.36
C VAL A 414 -14.51 -19.94 1.77
N TRP A 415 -14.79 -19.13 2.78
CA TRP A 415 -14.58 -19.51 4.18
C TRP A 415 -15.49 -20.65 4.61
N LEU A 416 -16.79 -20.61 4.26
CA LEU A 416 -17.79 -21.64 4.57
C LEU A 416 -17.54 -22.95 3.81
N SER A 417 -17.15 -22.88 2.53
CA SER A 417 -16.87 -24.06 1.69
C SER A 417 -15.73 -24.92 2.25
N GLY A 418 -14.91 -24.37 3.11
CA GLY A 418 -13.83 -25.05 3.77
C GLY A 418 -14.15 -25.67 5.12
N TYR A 419 -15.39 -25.68 5.57
CA TYR A 419 -15.79 -26.49 6.71
C TYR A 419 -15.93 -27.94 6.25
N PRO A 420 -15.12 -28.91 6.75
CA PRO A 420 -15.44 -30.30 6.54
C PRO A 420 -16.80 -30.52 7.22
N GLY A 421 -17.84 -30.76 6.42
CA GLY A 421 -19.16 -31.12 6.96
C GLY A 421 -18.93 -32.20 8.00
N ARG A 422 -19.46 -32.03 9.21
CA ARG A 422 -19.58 -33.12 10.18
C ARG A 422 -20.20 -34.29 9.42
N ARG A 423 -19.38 -35.24 8.98
CA ARG A 423 -19.91 -36.55 8.65
C ARG A 423 -20.54 -37.02 9.95
N VAL A 424 -21.85 -36.92 10.03
CA VAL A 424 -22.61 -37.68 11.00
C VAL A 424 -22.27 -39.13 10.69
N SER A 425 -21.32 -39.69 11.42
CA SER A 425 -21.09 -41.14 11.42
C SER A 425 -22.32 -41.72 12.06
N GLY A 426 -23.30 -42.06 11.22
CA GLY A 426 -24.36 -42.99 11.58
C GLY A 426 -23.68 -44.30 11.96
N ARG A 427 -23.45 -44.52 13.23
CA ARG A 427 -23.29 -45.86 13.77
C ARG A 427 -24.63 -46.53 13.63
N GLY A 428 -24.84 -47.23 12.51
CA GLY A 428 -25.79 -48.30 12.42
C GLY A 428 -25.26 -49.43 13.27
N SER A 429 -25.87 -49.62 14.43
CA SER A 429 -25.84 -50.85 15.17
C SER A 429 -26.68 -51.89 14.42
N ALA A 430 -26.08 -53.01 14.08
CA ALA A 430 -26.68 -54.32 14.00
C ALA A 430 -25.63 -55.36 14.38
#